data_4e75488611367017fbedf3c5eab15aba
#
_entry.id   4e75488611367017fbedf3c5eab15aba
#
_cell.length_a   1.000
_cell.length_b   1.000
_cell.length_c   1.000
_cell.angle_alpha   90.00
_cell.angle_beta   90.00
_cell.angle_gamma   90.00
#
_symmetry.space_group_name_H-M   'P 1'
#
loop_
_entity.id
_entity.type
_entity.pdbx_description
1 polymer ?
#
loop_
_entity_poly.entity_id
_entity_poly.type
_entity_poly.pdbx_seq_one_letter_code
_entity_poly.pdbx_strand_id
1 'polypeptide(L)'
;MAIHPTAVIDPKAELDSSVEVGAYAVVGPDVRIGAGSKIGHHVVVEGLTTIGEQNTFFPFCSVGQAPQDKKYAGEPTRLEIGNGNTFRECVTLNTGTVQDVGVTRLGDDNWVMAYAHVAHDCQVGSHCILANNATLAGHVTLGDYV
;
A
#
# COMPACT_ATOMS: atom_id res chain seq x y z
N MET A 1 8.65 0.08 18.88
CA MET A 1 7.52 0.55 18.06
C MET A 1 6.89 1.77 18.68
N ALA A 2 6.66 2.80 17.91
CA ALA A 2 5.92 3.98 18.34
C ALA A 2 4.50 3.91 17.76
N ILE A 3 3.60 3.31 18.51
CA ILE A 3 2.20 3.12 18.09
C ILE A 3 1.32 4.06 18.90
N HIS A 4 0.61 4.95 18.23
CA HIS A 4 -0.33 5.83 18.90
C HIS A 4 -1.43 5.02 19.59
N PRO A 5 -1.86 5.38 20.82
CA PRO A 5 -2.86 4.60 21.59
C PRO A 5 -4.21 4.45 20.88
N THR A 6 -4.56 5.36 19.96
CA THR A 6 -5.82 5.29 19.20
C THR A 6 -5.73 4.42 17.95
N ALA A 7 -4.54 3.96 17.57
CA ALA A 7 -4.40 3.08 16.42
C ALA A 7 -5.01 1.71 16.72
N VAL A 8 -5.67 1.13 15.71
CA VAL A 8 -6.26 -0.21 15.81
C VAL A 8 -5.43 -1.16 14.98
N ILE A 9 -4.62 -1.97 15.62
CA ILE A 9 -3.76 -2.96 14.98
C ILE A 9 -4.24 -4.35 15.34
N ASP A 10 -4.58 -5.16 14.33
CA ASP A 10 -4.98 -6.54 14.58
C ASP A 10 -3.79 -7.31 15.19
N PRO A 11 -4.03 -8.14 16.22
CA PRO A 11 -2.96 -8.92 16.86
C PRO A 11 -2.21 -9.86 15.92
N LYS A 12 -2.80 -10.24 14.80
CA LYS A 12 -2.15 -11.10 13.79
C LYS A 12 -1.24 -10.34 12.84
N ALA A 13 -1.34 -9.00 12.78
CA ALA A 13 -0.47 -8.20 11.94
C ALA A 13 1.00 -8.34 12.39
N GLU A 14 1.90 -8.39 11.43
CA GLU A 14 3.33 -8.54 11.68
C GLU A 14 4.05 -7.22 11.37
N LEU A 15 4.38 -6.46 12.40
CA LEU A 15 5.09 -5.20 12.29
C LEU A 15 6.49 -5.33 12.91
N ASP A 16 7.50 -4.86 12.17
CA ASP A 16 8.84 -4.75 12.75
C ASP A 16 8.83 -3.79 13.94
N SER A 17 9.69 -4.04 14.92
CA SER A 17 9.75 -3.25 16.17
C SER A 17 10.04 -1.76 15.96
N SER A 18 10.57 -1.37 14.80
CA SER A 18 10.88 0.02 14.47
C SER A 18 9.75 0.76 13.75
N VAL A 19 8.64 0.09 13.43
CA VAL A 19 7.50 0.69 12.72
C VAL A 19 6.82 1.75 13.58
N GLU A 20 6.49 2.89 12.98
CA GLU A 20 5.71 3.94 13.62
C GLU A 20 4.29 3.95 13.08
N VAL A 21 3.29 4.05 13.96
CA VAL A 21 1.88 4.07 13.56
C VAL A 21 1.18 5.26 14.22
N GLY A 22 0.58 6.11 13.40
CA GLY A 22 -0.07 7.34 13.84
C GLY A 22 -1.49 7.13 14.40
N ALA A 23 -2.07 8.24 14.85
CA ALA A 23 -3.40 8.25 15.44
C ALA A 23 -4.48 7.78 14.47
N TYR A 24 -5.41 6.96 14.96
CA TYR A 24 -6.56 6.46 14.23
C TYR A 24 -6.22 5.65 12.97
N ALA A 25 -4.98 5.19 12.85
CA ALA A 25 -4.61 4.25 11.80
C ALA A 25 -5.21 2.87 12.08
N VAL A 26 -5.50 2.13 11.02
CA VAL A 26 -6.05 0.76 11.11
C VAL A 26 -5.14 -0.18 10.33
N VAL A 27 -4.70 -1.26 10.97
CA VAL A 27 -3.88 -2.29 10.33
C VAL A 27 -4.56 -3.65 10.51
N GLY A 28 -4.88 -4.30 9.40
CA GLY A 28 -5.59 -5.57 9.37
C GLY A 28 -4.72 -6.79 9.68
N PRO A 29 -5.34 -7.98 9.80
CA PRO A 29 -4.68 -9.19 10.30
C PRO A 29 -3.63 -9.79 9.35
N ASP A 30 -3.78 -9.60 8.06
CA ASP A 30 -2.91 -10.24 7.05
C ASP A 30 -1.85 -9.27 6.49
N VAL A 31 -1.52 -8.24 7.28
CA VAL A 31 -0.59 -7.18 6.90
C VAL A 31 0.78 -7.44 7.52
N ARG A 32 1.84 -7.24 6.72
CA ARG A 32 3.23 -7.27 7.16
C ARG A 32 3.91 -5.96 6.82
N ILE A 33 4.61 -5.36 7.78
CA ILE A 33 5.28 -4.06 7.58
C ILE A 33 6.72 -4.16 8.08
N GLY A 34 7.65 -3.85 7.18
CA GLY A 34 9.09 -3.93 7.43
C GLY A 34 9.66 -2.74 8.19
N ALA A 35 10.92 -2.88 8.57
CA ALA A 35 11.63 -1.96 9.45
C ALA A 35 11.62 -0.51 8.96
N GLY A 36 11.47 0.42 9.89
CA GLY A 36 11.57 1.85 9.63
C GLY A 36 10.41 2.46 8.85
N SER A 37 9.40 1.68 8.52
CA SER A 37 8.22 2.19 7.82
C SER A 37 7.34 3.00 8.77
N LYS A 38 6.70 4.03 8.22
CA LYS A 38 5.85 4.97 8.96
C LYS A 38 4.45 4.97 8.39
N ILE A 39 3.49 4.63 9.22
CA ILE A 39 2.07 4.63 8.89
C ILE A 39 1.46 5.89 9.52
N GLY A 40 1.08 6.84 8.70
CA GLY A 40 0.56 8.13 9.14
C GLY A 40 -0.82 8.05 9.79
N HIS A 41 -1.29 9.18 10.28
CA HIS A 41 -2.61 9.29 10.89
C HIS A 41 -3.70 8.89 9.91
N HIS A 42 -4.74 8.21 10.39
CA HIS A 42 -5.89 7.81 9.58
C HIS A 42 -5.56 6.97 8.34
N VAL A 43 -4.39 6.35 8.28
CA VAL A 43 -4.07 5.40 7.22
C VAL A 43 -4.74 4.06 7.49
N VAL A 44 -5.31 3.45 6.46
CA VAL A 44 -5.90 2.11 6.55
C VAL A 44 -5.06 1.16 5.70
N VAL A 45 -4.52 0.13 6.33
CA VAL A 45 -3.78 -0.94 5.65
C VAL A 45 -4.49 -2.26 5.93
N GLU A 46 -5.03 -2.87 4.90
CA GLU A 46 -5.79 -4.11 5.01
C GLU A 46 -5.44 -5.08 3.88
N GLY A 47 -6.17 -6.18 3.80
CA GLY A 47 -5.96 -7.21 2.79
C GLY A 47 -4.65 -7.99 2.98
N LEU A 48 -4.33 -8.83 2.02
CA LEU A 48 -3.07 -9.57 1.98
C LEU A 48 -1.96 -8.64 1.48
N THR A 49 -1.46 -7.78 2.35
CA THR A 49 -0.55 -6.69 2.00
C THR A 49 0.79 -6.85 2.70
N THR A 50 1.86 -6.85 1.91
CA THR A 50 3.23 -6.85 2.41
C THR A 50 3.91 -5.53 2.04
N ILE A 51 4.40 -4.83 3.04
CA ILE A 51 5.10 -3.56 2.92
C ILE A 51 6.54 -3.79 3.38
N GLY A 52 7.51 -3.44 2.56
CA GLY A 52 8.93 -3.56 2.88
C GLY A 52 9.40 -2.51 3.90
N GLU A 53 10.66 -2.15 3.80
CA GLU A 53 11.33 -1.27 4.77
C GLU A 53 11.28 0.19 4.32
N GLN A 54 11.39 1.12 5.29
CA GLN A 54 11.58 2.55 5.05
C GLN A 54 10.50 3.19 4.16
N ASN A 55 9.28 2.68 4.18
CA ASN A 55 8.17 3.30 3.48
C ASN A 55 7.47 4.33 4.36
N THR A 56 6.94 5.38 3.74
CA THR A 56 6.18 6.42 4.45
C THR A 56 4.82 6.61 3.81
N PHE A 57 3.78 6.48 4.62
CA PHE A 57 2.39 6.71 4.20
C PHE A 57 1.86 7.95 4.92
N PHE A 58 1.48 8.94 4.16
CA PHE A 58 0.88 10.17 4.67
C PHE A 58 -0.60 9.95 5.01
N PRO A 59 -1.23 10.87 5.76
CA PRO A 59 -2.61 10.67 6.23
C PRO A 59 -3.61 10.33 5.14
N PHE A 60 -4.58 9.50 5.51
CA PHE A 60 -5.72 9.10 4.68
C PHE A 60 -5.38 8.19 3.49
N CYS A 61 -4.21 7.61 3.43
CA CYS A 61 -3.96 6.55 2.44
C CYS A 61 -4.82 5.33 2.72
N SER A 62 -5.32 4.71 1.65
CA SER A 62 -6.07 3.45 1.71
C SER A 62 -5.27 2.38 0.96
N VAL A 63 -4.74 1.42 1.69
CA VAL A 63 -3.73 0.48 1.20
C VAL A 63 -4.24 -0.95 1.33
N GLY A 64 -4.32 -1.66 0.20
CA GLY A 64 -4.67 -3.07 0.20
C GLY A 64 -6.16 -3.38 0.18
N GLN A 65 -7.00 -2.40 -0.13
CA GLN A 65 -8.43 -2.65 -0.28
C GLN A 65 -8.73 -3.48 -1.54
N ALA A 66 -9.92 -4.04 -1.57
CA ALA A 66 -10.40 -4.85 -2.68
C ALA A 66 -10.34 -4.10 -4.01
N PRO A 67 -10.05 -4.80 -5.11
CA PRO A 67 -10.12 -4.22 -6.45
C PRO A 67 -11.48 -3.58 -6.73
N GLN A 68 -11.46 -2.50 -7.53
CA GLN A 68 -12.69 -1.85 -7.96
C GLN A 68 -13.31 -2.52 -9.20
N ASP A 69 -12.67 -3.56 -9.71
CA ASP A 69 -13.18 -4.36 -10.81
C ASP A 69 -14.40 -5.18 -10.34
N LYS A 70 -15.53 -5.05 -11.03
CA LYS A 70 -16.77 -5.76 -10.69
C LYS A 70 -16.63 -7.29 -10.73
N LYS A 71 -15.63 -7.81 -11.45
CA LYS A 71 -15.38 -9.24 -11.51
C LYS A 71 -14.78 -9.81 -10.24
N TYR A 72 -14.24 -8.95 -9.35
CA TYR A 72 -13.67 -9.41 -8.11
C TYR A 72 -14.75 -9.97 -7.19
N ALA A 73 -14.55 -11.18 -6.71
CA ALA A 73 -15.51 -11.93 -5.90
C ALA A 73 -14.96 -12.29 -4.51
N GLY A 74 -14.00 -11.53 -3.99
CA GLY A 74 -13.45 -11.77 -2.66
C GLY A 74 -12.28 -12.76 -2.63
N GLU A 75 -11.66 -13.06 -3.76
CA GLU A 75 -10.53 -13.99 -3.82
C GLU A 75 -9.31 -13.45 -3.06
N PRO A 76 -8.41 -14.33 -2.57
CA PRO A 76 -7.28 -13.92 -1.74
C PRO A 76 -6.11 -13.38 -2.58
N THR A 77 -6.30 -12.24 -3.23
CA THR A 77 -5.29 -11.55 -4.03
C THR A 77 -4.48 -10.58 -3.17
N ARG A 78 -3.32 -10.15 -3.65
CA ARG A 78 -2.31 -9.51 -2.83
C ARG A 78 -1.87 -8.15 -3.34
N LEU A 79 -1.26 -7.39 -2.42
CA LEU A 79 -0.51 -6.16 -2.69
C LEU A 79 0.90 -6.32 -2.09
N GLU A 80 1.92 -6.06 -2.89
CA GLU A 80 3.31 -6.11 -2.46
C GLU A 80 3.98 -4.76 -2.75
N ILE A 81 4.56 -4.15 -1.72
CA ILE A 81 5.25 -2.88 -1.80
C ILE A 81 6.70 -3.09 -1.35
N GLY A 82 7.65 -2.64 -2.15
CA GLY A 82 9.08 -2.72 -1.85
C GLY A 82 9.53 -1.75 -0.76
N ASN A 83 10.70 -1.15 -0.92
CA ASN A 83 11.34 -0.34 0.11
C ASN A 83 11.46 1.14 -0.30
N GLY A 84 11.49 2.03 0.67
CA GLY A 84 11.83 3.43 0.47
C GLY A 84 10.79 4.25 -0.28
N ASN A 85 9.58 3.77 -0.41
CA ASN A 85 8.52 4.49 -1.12
C ASN A 85 7.88 5.55 -0.24
N THR A 86 7.43 6.63 -0.86
CA THR A 86 6.64 7.67 -0.20
C THR A 86 5.28 7.79 -0.88
N PHE A 87 4.24 7.66 -0.08
CA PHE A 87 2.85 7.81 -0.53
C PHE A 87 2.24 9.02 0.18
N ARG A 88 1.88 10.02 -0.60
CA ARG A 88 1.28 11.24 -0.06
C ARG A 88 -0.21 11.04 0.22
N GLU A 89 -0.84 12.08 0.74
CA GLU A 89 -2.20 12.01 1.26
C GLU A 89 -3.21 11.44 0.26
N CYS A 90 -4.09 10.61 0.76
CA CYS A 90 -5.22 10.07 -0.01
C CYS A 90 -4.82 9.17 -1.19
N VAL A 91 -3.62 8.65 -1.22
CA VAL A 91 -3.24 7.63 -2.21
C VAL A 91 -4.02 6.34 -1.95
N THR A 92 -4.47 5.68 -3.00
CA THR A 92 -5.18 4.40 -2.91
C THR A 92 -4.45 3.32 -3.71
N LEU A 93 -4.24 2.17 -3.09
CA LEU A 93 -3.57 1.01 -3.69
C LEU A 93 -4.45 -0.22 -3.46
N ASN A 94 -4.83 -0.91 -4.53
CA ASN A 94 -5.68 -2.10 -4.43
C ASN A 94 -4.89 -3.39 -4.63
N THR A 95 -5.43 -4.50 -4.12
CA THR A 95 -4.89 -5.84 -4.37
C THR A 95 -5.17 -6.27 -5.81
N GLY A 96 -4.61 -7.40 -6.25
CA GLY A 96 -4.80 -7.94 -7.59
C GLY A 96 -6.10 -8.66 -7.80
N THR A 97 -6.26 -9.25 -8.99
CA THR A 97 -7.42 -10.09 -9.35
C THR A 97 -6.95 -11.45 -9.86
N VAL A 98 -7.81 -12.47 -9.73
CA VAL A 98 -7.52 -13.82 -10.26
C VAL A 98 -7.58 -13.88 -11.79
N GLN A 99 -8.15 -12.87 -12.43
CA GLN A 99 -8.18 -12.78 -13.89
C GLN A 99 -6.84 -12.39 -14.50
N ASP A 100 -5.88 -11.93 -13.69
CA ASP A 100 -4.51 -11.62 -14.10
C ASP A 100 -3.52 -12.23 -13.10
N VAL A 101 -2.44 -11.51 -12.77
CA VAL A 101 -1.37 -12.04 -11.91
C VAL A 101 -1.76 -12.24 -10.46
N GLY A 102 -2.87 -11.66 -10.02
CA GLY A 102 -3.34 -11.81 -8.63
C GLY A 102 -2.57 -11.00 -7.61
N VAL A 103 -1.69 -10.12 -8.04
CA VAL A 103 -0.91 -9.26 -7.17
C VAL A 103 -0.62 -7.93 -7.83
N THR A 104 -0.82 -6.86 -7.07
CA THR A 104 -0.37 -5.51 -7.43
C THR A 104 0.99 -5.30 -6.79
N ARG A 105 1.99 -4.85 -7.57
CA ARG A 105 3.35 -4.65 -7.08
C ARG A 105 3.86 -3.25 -7.34
N LEU A 106 4.52 -2.70 -6.32
CA LEU A 106 5.35 -1.50 -6.44
C LEU A 106 6.76 -1.86 -5.99
N GLY A 107 7.76 -1.45 -6.75
CA GLY A 107 9.17 -1.64 -6.41
C GLY A 107 9.64 -0.70 -5.31
N ASP A 108 10.84 -0.13 -5.49
CA ASP A 108 11.52 0.67 -4.49
C ASP A 108 11.61 2.14 -4.89
N ASP A 109 11.75 3.02 -3.88
CA ASP A 109 12.06 4.44 -4.05
C ASP A 109 11.10 5.18 -4.99
N ASN A 110 9.84 4.85 -4.97
CA ASN A 110 8.81 5.56 -5.73
C ASN A 110 8.27 6.75 -4.92
N TRP A 111 7.98 7.83 -5.62
CA TRP A 111 7.38 9.04 -5.07
C TRP A 111 5.97 9.18 -5.63
N VAL A 112 4.97 8.93 -4.79
CA VAL A 112 3.56 8.88 -5.21
C VAL A 112 2.83 10.03 -4.56
N MET A 113 2.44 11.02 -5.37
CA MET A 113 1.83 12.25 -4.89
C MET A 113 0.35 12.07 -4.53
N ALA A 114 -0.20 13.07 -3.87
CA ALA A 114 -1.55 13.00 -3.31
C ALA A 114 -2.62 12.64 -4.36
N TYR A 115 -3.58 11.83 -3.92
CA TYR A 115 -4.72 11.36 -4.73
C TYR A 115 -4.36 10.45 -5.91
N ALA A 116 -3.12 9.99 -6.01
CA ALA A 116 -2.78 8.98 -7.02
C ALA A 116 -3.47 7.64 -6.70
N HIS A 117 -3.77 6.87 -7.74
CA HIS A 117 -4.39 5.57 -7.61
C HIS A 117 -3.61 4.52 -8.39
N VAL A 118 -3.33 3.40 -7.77
CA VAL A 118 -2.76 2.21 -8.41
C VAL A 118 -3.78 1.09 -8.31
N ALA A 119 -4.38 0.74 -9.45
CA ALA A 119 -5.42 -0.27 -9.52
C ALA A 119 -4.83 -1.69 -9.48
N HIS A 120 -5.73 -2.66 -9.46
CA HIS A 120 -5.42 -4.07 -9.39
C HIS A 120 -4.46 -4.54 -10.49
N ASP A 121 -3.58 -5.43 -10.13
CA ASP A 121 -2.65 -6.11 -11.06
C ASP A 121 -1.64 -5.18 -11.74
N CYS A 122 -1.49 -3.92 -11.31
CA CYS A 122 -0.43 -3.07 -11.79
C CYS A 122 0.93 -3.59 -11.34
N GLN A 123 1.91 -3.46 -12.21
CA GLN A 123 3.30 -3.81 -11.92
C GLN A 123 4.13 -2.54 -12.10
N VAL A 124 4.50 -1.91 -11.00
CA VAL A 124 5.25 -0.64 -10.99
C VAL A 124 6.69 -0.92 -10.57
N GLY A 125 7.63 -0.45 -11.37
CA GLY A 125 9.05 -0.60 -11.11
C GLY A 125 9.53 0.31 -9.97
N SER A 126 10.78 0.74 -10.05
CA SER A 126 11.44 1.54 -9.02
C SER A 126 11.78 2.93 -9.54
N HIS A 127 11.97 3.89 -8.61
CA HIS A 127 12.36 5.26 -8.91
C HIS A 127 11.36 6.01 -9.80
N CYS A 128 10.09 5.67 -9.72
CA CYS A 128 9.02 6.32 -10.45
C CYS A 128 8.47 7.53 -9.67
N ILE A 129 7.93 8.50 -10.40
CA ILE A 129 7.22 9.64 -9.81
C ILE A 129 5.81 9.66 -10.41
N LEU A 130 4.80 9.50 -9.58
CA LEU A 130 3.41 9.65 -9.97
C LEU A 130 2.90 10.98 -9.44
N ALA A 131 2.59 11.90 -10.36
CA ALA A 131 2.11 13.24 -10.01
C ALA A 131 0.70 13.17 -9.38
N ASN A 132 0.27 14.28 -8.80
CA ASN A 132 -1.05 14.38 -8.17
C ASN A 132 -2.17 13.90 -9.10
N ASN A 133 -3.06 13.10 -8.57
CA ASN A 133 -4.20 12.52 -9.29
C ASN A 133 -3.84 11.56 -10.43
N ALA A 134 -2.57 11.15 -10.56
CA ALA A 134 -2.22 10.13 -11.54
C ALA A 134 -2.97 8.83 -11.24
N THR A 135 -3.55 8.24 -12.26
CA THR A 135 -4.33 7.01 -12.11
C THR A 135 -3.77 5.94 -13.03
N LEU A 136 -3.34 4.84 -12.45
CA LEU A 136 -3.02 3.62 -13.20
C LEU A 136 -4.25 2.73 -13.18
N ALA A 137 -4.86 2.54 -14.33
CA ALA A 137 -5.94 1.56 -14.48
C ALA A 137 -5.40 0.14 -14.25
N GLY A 138 -6.28 -0.82 -14.12
CA GLY A 138 -5.87 -2.21 -13.92
C GLY A 138 -4.91 -2.72 -14.99
N HIS A 139 -4.00 -3.60 -14.61
CA HIS A 139 -3.05 -4.29 -15.49
C HIS A 139 -1.96 -3.40 -16.12
N VAL A 140 -1.77 -2.18 -15.66
CA VAL A 140 -0.73 -1.28 -16.18
C VAL A 140 0.65 -1.72 -15.67
N THR A 141 1.62 -1.72 -16.55
CA THR A 141 3.03 -1.94 -16.20
C THR A 141 3.80 -0.65 -16.43
N LEU A 142 4.50 -0.19 -15.39
CA LEU A 142 5.51 0.88 -15.49
C LEU A 142 6.89 0.28 -15.26
N GLY A 143 7.83 0.62 -16.12
CA GLY A 143 9.23 0.31 -15.88
C GLY A 143 9.82 1.21 -14.80
N ASP A 144 11.14 1.14 -14.66
CA ASP A 144 11.86 2.01 -13.72
C ASP A 144 12.00 3.43 -14.27
N TYR A 145 12.13 4.41 -13.37
CA TYR A 145 12.37 5.81 -13.70
C TYR A 145 11.30 6.48 -14.61
N VAL A 146 10.05 6.05 -14.47
CA VAL A 146 8.94 6.69 -15.17
C VAL A 146 8.44 7.90 -14.40
#